data_29d822912b7577e7a860549f7f95238f
#
_entry.id   29d822912b7577e7a860549f7f95238f
#
_cell.length_a   1.000
_cell.length_b   1.000
_cell.length_c   1.000
_cell.angle_alpha   90.00
_cell.angle_beta   90.00
_cell.angle_gamma   90.00
#
_symmetry.space_group_name_H-M   'P 1'
#
loop_
_entity.id
_entity.type
_entity.pdbx_description
1 polymer ?
#
loop_
_entity_poly.entity_id
_entity_poly.type
_entity_poly.pdbx_seq_one_letter_code
_entity_poly.pdbx_strand_id
1 'polypeptide(L)'
;VDRLYRIVNRVGRAALWAMGMDVQWTGAEHVPADGPVILAATHGSYPDFVFIEAAAASRGRYVRFMTRHDVWNVRPVAPLMNSMKHIPVNREAPVHAYLRARRLLEEGEAVGGFPEAGISYSFTVRPLMRGFLSLAQQTGAPVVPLAGWGAQRIFSVGEPEPPIDLTRKRRIDLAFGAPLYVGQGDDLTERTQELGHALTDLLEGVQQLPHHRPRPGEIAAWYPAHLGGQAPTRQRAVAGLDVVPFNAVIPTWGPDLDAYAEEPPQDRPTH
;
A
#
# COMPACT_ATOMS: atom_id res chain seq x y z
N VAL A 1 8.37 18.34 17.44
CA VAL A 1 9.15 17.55 16.50
C VAL A 1 8.59 17.64 15.07
N ASP A 2 7.31 17.87 14.88
CA ASP A 2 6.68 17.73 13.57
C ASP A 2 6.45 19.04 12.79
N ARG A 3 7.17 20.13 13.11
CA ARG A 3 6.99 21.40 12.39
C ARG A 3 7.31 21.25 10.89
N LEU A 4 8.43 20.61 10.56
CA LEU A 4 8.83 20.38 9.17
C LEU A 4 7.85 19.43 8.47
N TYR A 5 7.46 18.34 9.14
CA TYR A 5 6.49 17.39 8.58
C TYR A 5 5.15 18.09 8.26
N ARG A 6 4.66 18.96 9.15
CA ARG A 6 3.46 19.77 8.91
C ARG A 6 3.60 20.70 7.69
N ILE A 7 4.77 21.30 7.51
CA ILE A 7 5.05 22.16 6.35
C ILE A 7 5.05 21.31 5.07
N VAL A 8 5.76 20.19 5.06
CA VAL A 8 5.82 19.27 3.92
C VAL A 8 4.42 18.78 3.54
N ASN A 9 3.61 18.40 4.52
CA ASN A 9 2.23 17.98 4.30
C ASN A 9 1.35 19.10 3.71
N ARG A 10 1.46 20.33 4.24
CA ARG A 10 0.73 21.48 3.69
C ARG A 10 1.12 21.77 2.25
N VAL A 11 2.43 21.76 1.95
CA VAL A 11 2.95 21.97 0.61
C VAL A 11 2.50 20.84 -0.32
N GLY A 12 2.62 19.59 0.12
CA GLY A 12 2.17 18.42 -0.65
C GLY A 12 0.67 18.48 -0.98
N ARG A 13 -0.17 18.78 0.01
CA ARG A 13 -1.62 18.94 -0.22
C ARG A 13 -1.95 20.11 -1.14
N ALA A 14 -1.24 21.23 -1.01
CA ALA A 14 -1.41 22.36 -1.92
C ALA A 14 -0.99 22.01 -3.36
N ALA A 15 0.08 21.21 -3.52
CA ALA A 15 0.50 20.72 -4.82
C ALA A 15 -0.54 19.76 -5.43
N LEU A 16 -1.07 18.81 -4.66
CA LEU A 16 -2.14 17.92 -5.11
C LEU A 16 -3.39 18.70 -5.55
N TRP A 17 -3.77 19.72 -4.77
CA TRP A 17 -4.86 20.60 -5.12
C TRP A 17 -4.59 21.39 -6.41
N ALA A 18 -3.38 21.98 -6.56
CA ALA A 18 -2.98 22.73 -7.75
C ALA A 18 -2.95 21.83 -9.01
N MET A 19 -2.60 20.55 -8.86
CA MET A 19 -2.68 19.54 -9.90
C MET A 19 -4.13 19.08 -10.16
N GLY A 20 -5.10 19.53 -9.37
CA GLY A 20 -6.51 19.16 -9.47
C GLY A 20 -6.75 17.68 -9.12
N MET A 21 -5.92 17.08 -8.28
CA MET A 21 -6.14 15.74 -7.78
C MET A 21 -7.35 15.72 -6.82
N ASP A 22 -8.31 14.86 -7.11
CA ASP A 22 -9.49 14.65 -6.26
C ASP A 22 -9.23 13.43 -5.37
N VAL A 23 -8.70 13.67 -4.17
CA VAL A 23 -8.37 12.63 -3.21
C VAL A 23 -9.49 12.49 -2.19
N GLN A 24 -10.08 11.33 -2.12
CA GLN A 24 -11.16 11.01 -1.18
C GLN A 24 -10.78 9.80 -0.34
N TRP A 25 -11.38 9.71 0.85
CA TRP A 25 -11.18 8.57 1.73
C TRP A 25 -12.41 8.26 2.57
N THR A 26 -12.56 6.99 2.90
CA THR A 26 -13.59 6.48 3.80
C THR A 26 -12.92 5.69 4.94
N GLY A 27 -13.57 5.61 6.10
CA GLY A 27 -13.08 4.84 7.24
C GLY A 27 -11.87 5.45 7.96
N ALA A 28 -11.48 6.70 7.64
CA ALA A 28 -10.32 7.33 8.29
C ALA A 28 -10.50 7.48 9.82
N GLU A 29 -11.72 7.43 10.32
CA GLU A 29 -12.05 7.39 11.75
C GLU A 29 -11.47 6.16 12.47
N HIS A 30 -11.15 5.09 11.75
CA HIS A 30 -10.46 3.92 12.28
C HIS A 30 -9.01 4.21 12.67
N VAL A 31 -8.43 5.31 12.16
CA VAL A 31 -7.09 5.74 12.57
C VAL A 31 -7.21 6.51 13.89
N PRO A 32 -6.66 5.99 15.00
CA PRO A 32 -6.71 6.66 16.29
C PRO A 32 -6.03 8.03 16.23
N ALA A 33 -6.65 9.04 16.84
CA ALA A 33 -6.08 10.39 16.91
C ALA A 33 -4.77 10.41 17.73
N ASP A 34 -4.69 9.56 18.75
CA ASP A 34 -3.56 9.45 19.66
C ASP A 34 -3.14 7.99 19.86
N GLY A 35 -1.94 7.78 20.43
CA GLY A 35 -1.39 6.46 20.69
C GLY A 35 -0.80 5.77 19.46
N PRO A 36 -0.23 4.57 19.63
CA PRO A 36 0.39 3.84 18.54
C PRO A 36 -0.65 3.32 17.54
N VAL A 37 -0.27 3.30 16.27
CA VAL A 37 -1.07 2.66 15.21
C VAL A 37 -0.16 2.19 14.08
N ILE A 38 -0.50 1.07 13.48
CA ILE A 38 0.16 0.53 12.29
C ILE A 38 -0.82 0.68 11.11
N LEU A 39 -0.40 1.38 10.05
CA LEU A 39 -1.15 1.47 8.81
C LEU A 39 -0.57 0.46 7.82
N ALA A 40 -1.29 -0.64 7.59
CA ALA A 40 -0.91 -1.69 6.66
C ALA A 40 -1.64 -1.47 5.32
N ALA A 41 -0.92 -1.02 4.30
CA ALA A 41 -1.50 -0.59 3.04
C ALA A 41 -1.24 -1.57 1.90
N THR A 42 -2.16 -1.65 0.92
CA THR A 42 -1.89 -2.23 -0.40
C THR A 42 -0.94 -1.33 -1.19
N HIS A 43 -0.13 -1.93 -2.07
CA HIS A 43 0.89 -1.20 -2.85
C HIS A 43 0.67 -1.35 -4.35
N GLY A 44 -0.10 -0.43 -4.92
CA GLY A 44 -0.40 -0.38 -6.35
C GLY A 44 0.39 0.66 -7.14
N SER A 45 1.10 1.59 -6.47
CA SER A 45 1.80 2.68 -7.13
C SER A 45 2.96 3.25 -6.32
N TYR A 46 3.92 3.88 -7.00
CA TYR A 46 5.03 4.57 -6.31
C TYR A 46 4.56 5.71 -5.39
N PRO A 47 3.56 6.56 -5.75
CA PRO A 47 3.12 7.66 -4.92
C PRO A 47 2.09 7.32 -3.84
N ASP A 48 1.74 6.06 -3.60
CA ASP A 48 0.70 5.67 -2.62
C ASP A 48 0.89 6.33 -1.26
N PHE A 49 2.12 6.39 -0.76
CA PHE A 49 2.43 6.96 0.55
C PHE A 49 2.01 8.43 0.69
N VAL A 50 2.01 9.21 -0.41
CA VAL A 50 1.60 10.63 -0.42
C VAL A 50 0.12 10.76 -0.08
N PHE A 51 -0.71 9.91 -0.67
CA PHE A 51 -2.15 9.94 -0.49
C PHE A 51 -2.56 9.38 0.87
N ILE A 52 -1.87 8.32 1.33
CA ILE A 52 -2.06 7.76 2.68
C ILE A 52 -1.73 8.82 3.74
N GLU A 53 -0.61 9.53 3.57
CA GLU A 53 -0.22 10.60 4.49
C GLU A 53 -1.24 11.74 4.48
N ALA A 54 -1.77 12.13 3.31
CA ALA A 54 -2.78 13.18 3.21
C ALA A 54 -4.06 12.81 3.98
N ALA A 55 -4.47 11.54 3.92
CA ALA A 55 -5.62 11.04 4.64
C ALA A 55 -5.34 10.94 6.15
N ALA A 56 -4.19 10.39 6.56
CA ALA A 56 -3.81 10.30 7.98
C ALA A 56 -3.67 11.69 8.63
N ALA A 57 -3.14 12.66 7.89
CA ALA A 57 -3.01 14.04 8.35
C ALA A 57 -4.37 14.73 8.63
N SER A 58 -5.47 14.25 8.03
CA SER A 58 -6.83 14.72 8.36
C SER A 58 -7.24 14.34 9.79
N ARG A 59 -6.61 13.29 10.33
CA ARG A 59 -6.77 12.83 11.72
C ARG A 59 -5.71 13.39 12.67
N GLY A 60 -4.88 14.32 12.18
CA GLY A 60 -3.76 14.86 12.95
C GLY A 60 -2.56 13.92 13.09
N ARG A 61 -2.53 12.83 12.32
CA ARG A 61 -1.46 11.81 12.36
C ARG A 61 -0.45 12.03 11.26
N TYR A 62 0.82 11.82 11.59
CA TYR A 62 1.96 11.86 10.67
C TYR A 62 2.61 10.50 10.64
N VAL A 63 2.55 9.84 9.49
CA VAL A 63 2.93 8.44 9.36
C VAL A 63 4.44 8.30 9.17
N ARG A 64 5.07 7.44 9.97
CA ARG A 64 6.49 7.08 9.84
C ARG A 64 6.59 5.89 8.89
N PHE A 65 6.74 6.16 7.59
CA PHE A 65 6.74 5.11 6.58
C PHE A 65 8.01 4.26 6.62
N MET A 66 7.82 2.94 6.53
CA MET A 66 8.87 1.98 6.24
C MET A 66 9.14 2.01 4.73
N THR A 67 10.31 2.51 4.34
CA THR A 67 10.65 2.77 2.94
C THR A 67 12.01 2.16 2.61
N ARG A 68 12.21 1.72 1.38
CA ARG A 68 13.52 1.19 0.92
C ARG A 68 14.65 2.14 1.29
N HIS A 69 15.74 1.58 1.80
CA HIS A 69 16.89 2.35 2.29
C HIS A 69 17.62 3.14 1.20
N ASP A 70 17.54 2.71 -0.07
CA ASP A 70 18.18 3.39 -1.19
C ASP A 70 17.61 4.79 -1.50
N VAL A 71 16.40 5.09 -1.02
CA VAL A 71 15.83 6.45 -1.06
C VAL A 71 16.73 7.46 -0.34
N TRP A 72 17.46 7.02 0.69
CA TRP A 72 18.43 7.84 1.43
C TRP A 72 19.70 8.15 0.64
N ASN A 73 19.96 7.46 -0.47
CA ASN A 73 21.10 7.77 -1.34
C ASN A 73 20.89 9.07 -2.15
N VAL A 74 19.65 9.57 -2.23
CA VAL A 74 19.34 10.84 -2.89
C VAL A 74 19.59 11.99 -1.93
N ARG A 75 20.69 12.73 -2.12
CA ARG A 75 21.20 13.75 -1.18
C ARG A 75 20.15 14.75 -0.66
N PRO A 76 19.25 15.38 -1.47
CA PRO A 76 18.27 16.33 -0.95
C PRO A 76 17.11 15.65 -0.19
N VAL A 77 16.90 14.34 -0.41
CA VAL A 77 15.79 13.58 0.17
C VAL A 77 16.15 13.03 1.56
N ALA A 78 17.38 12.58 1.75
CA ALA A 78 17.81 11.94 3.00
C ALA A 78 17.58 12.80 4.27
N PRO A 79 17.95 14.09 4.33
CA PRO A 79 17.65 14.93 5.49
C PRO A 79 16.15 15.07 5.76
N LEU A 80 15.35 15.14 4.70
CA LEU A 80 13.88 15.23 4.79
C LEU A 80 13.29 13.95 5.39
N MET A 81 13.68 12.78 4.87
CA MET A 81 13.25 11.48 5.37
C MET A 81 13.61 11.29 6.86
N ASN A 82 14.83 11.70 7.25
CA ASN A 82 15.27 11.64 8.63
C ASN A 82 14.46 12.56 9.55
N SER A 83 14.20 13.79 9.12
CA SER A 83 13.46 14.78 9.91
C SER A 83 11.99 14.39 10.11
N MET A 84 11.41 13.66 9.15
CA MET A 84 10.07 13.07 9.24
C MET A 84 10.07 11.71 9.97
N LYS A 85 11.24 11.27 10.47
CA LYS A 85 11.44 9.98 11.16
C LYS A 85 11.03 8.75 10.33
N HIS A 86 11.08 8.82 8.99
CA HIS A 86 10.84 7.64 8.17
C HIS A 86 11.88 6.55 8.44
N ILE A 87 11.51 5.31 8.18
CA ILE A 87 12.25 4.12 8.58
C ILE A 87 12.90 3.49 7.34
N PRO A 88 14.24 3.55 7.20
CA PRO A 88 14.94 2.88 6.12
C PRO A 88 14.89 1.37 6.30
N VAL A 89 14.42 0.65 5.28
CA VAL A 89 14.35 -0.81 5.26
C VAL A 89 15.43 -1.36 4.33
N ASN A 90 16.38 -2.07 4.90
CA ASN A 90 17.23 -2.98 4.16
C ASN A 90 16.57 -4.37 4.14
N ARG A 91 16.20 -4.86 2.97
CA ARG A 91 15.50 -6.14 2.81
C ARG A 91 16.36 -7.35 3.14
N GLU A 92 17.69 -7.25 3.04
CA GLU A 92 18.63 -8.31 3.44
C GLU A 92 18.79 -8.39 4.96
N ALA A 93 18.63 -7.27 5.66
CA ALA A 93 18.80 -7.16 7.12
C ALA A 93 17.68 -6.30 7.73
N PRO A 94 16.41 -6.75 7.73
CA PRO A 94 15.26 -5.94 8.11
C PRO A 94 15.14 -5.67 9.61
N VAL A 95 15.96 -6.32 10.45
CA VAL A 95 15.92 -6.22 11.92
C VAL A 95 16.02 -4.79 12.41
N HIS A 96 16.92 -3.98 11.85
CA HIS A 96 17.09 -2.58 12.27
C HIS A 96 15.82 -1.75 12.01
N ALA A 97 15.18 -1.96 10.87
CA ALA A 97 13.92 -1.29 10.52
C ALA A 97 12.80 -1.73 11.49
N TYR A 98 12.74 -3.02 11.79
CA TYR A 98 11.78 -3.59 12.74
C TYR A 98 11.93 -2.99 14.14
N LEU A 99 13.14 -2.98 14.68
CA LEU A 99 13.41 -2.41 16.02
C LEU A 99 13.11 -0.91 16.07
N ARG A 100 13.40 -0.18 14.99
CA ARG A 100 13.06 1.24 14.89
C ARG A 100 11.55 1.48 14.82
N ALA A 101 10.82 0.68 14.05
CA ALA A 101 9.37 0.73 13.97
C ALA A 101 8.73 0.45 15.33
N ARG A 102 9.18 -0.61 16.01
CA ARG A 102 8.73 -0.95 17.36
C ARG A 102 8.92 0.21 18.34
N ARG A 103 10.11 0.81 18.38
CA ARG A 103 10.38 1.95 19.25
C ARG A 103 9.46 3.14 18.97
N LEU A 104 9.22 3.47 17.71
CA LEU A 104 8.32 4.55 17.33
C LEU A 104 6.87 4.27 17.77
N LEU A 105 6.42 3.02 17.69
CA LEU A 105 5.12 2.61 18.21
C LEU A 105 5.06 2.74 19.74
N GLU A 106 6.11 2.33 20.46
CA GLU A 106 6.23 2.51 21.91
C GLU A 106 6.24 4.01 22.32
N GLU A 107 6.69 4.90 21.42
CA GLU A 107 6.61 6.36 21.55
C GLU A 107 5.21 6.93 21.18
N GLY A 108 4.23 6.10 20.79
CA GLY A 108 2.88 6.51 20.41
C GLY A 108 2.75 7.03 18.97
N GLU A 109 3.76 6.81 18.12
CA GLU A 109 3.75 7.28 16.73
C GLU A 109 2.90 6.37 15.82
N ALA A 110 2.48 6.90 14.67
CA ALA A 110 1.89 6.11 13.60
C ALA A 110 3.00 5.56 12.68
N VAL A 111 3.07 4.24 12.54
CA VAL A 111 3.98 3.58 11.59
C VAL A 111 3.17 3.06 10.41
N GLY A 112 3.66 3.27 9.19
CA GLY A 112 2.97 2.82 7.98
C GLY A 112 3.90 2.12 7.01
N GLY A 113 3.31 1.34 6.13
CA GLY A 113 4.03 0.70 5.03
C GLY A 113 3.20 -0.39 4.34
N PHE A 114 3.91 -1.14 3.54
CA PHE A 114 3.33 -2.10 2.62
C PHE A 114 3.78 -3.51 2.99
N PRO A 115 2.91 -4.33 3.62
CA PRO A 115 3.26 -5.71 4.02
C PRO A 115 3.61 -6.60 2.84
N GLU A 116 3.27 -6.19 1.63
CA GLU A 116 3.56 -6.84 0.35
C GLU A 116 5.04 -6.72 -0.08
N ALA A 117 5.81 -5.82 0.55
CA ALA A 117 7.21 -5.52 0.26
C ALA A 117 7.52 -5.07 -1.19
N GLY A 118 6.53 -4.84 -2.02
CA GLY A 118 6.68 -4.35 -3.40
C GLY A 118 5.36 -4.00 -4.06
N ILE A 119 5.41 -3.25 -5.18
CA ILE A 119 4.25 -2.89 -5.97
C ILE A 119 3.76 -4.12 -6.73
N SER A 120 2.44 -4.33 -6.77
CA SER A 120 1.81 -5.45 -7.46
C SER A 120 1.67 -5.18 -8.96
N TYR A 121 2.21 -6.06 -9.79
CA TYR A 121 2.01 -6.00 -11.25
C TYR A 121 0.61 -6.40 -11.69
N SER A 122 -0.06 -7.24 -10.92
CA SER A 122 -1.45 -7.64 -11.18
C SER A 122 -2.47 -6.67 -10.61
N PHE A 123 -2.04 -5.69 -9.81
CA PHE A 123 -2.90 -4.80 -9.04
C PHE A 123 -3.88 -5.52 -8.12
N THR A 124 -3.51 -6.72 -7.66
CA THR A 124 -4.18 -7.47 -6.61
C THR A 124 -3.25 -7.57 -5.41
N VAL A 125 -3.76 -7.93 -4.24
CA VAL A 125 -2.92 -8.08 -3.04
C VAL A 125 -1.89 -9.17 -3.25
N ARG A 126 -0.63 -8.86 -2.96
CA ARG A 126 0.51 -9.79 -3.03
C ARG A 126 0.61 -10.62 -1.75
N PRO A 127 1.45 -11.68 -1.74
CA PRO A 127 1.79 -12.37 -0.51
C PRO A 127 2.31 -11.42 0.58
N LEU A 128 1.84 -11.60 1.82
CA LEU A 128 2.09 -10.70 2.94
C LEU A 128 3.15 -11.23 3.90
N MET A 129 3.99 -10.31 4.36
CA MET A 129 4.94 -10.50 5.45
C MET A 129 4.25 -10.25 6.80
N ARG A 130 4.46 -11.13 7.78
CA ARG A 130 3.86 -11.01 9.13
C ARG A 130 4.44 -9.91 10.03
N GLY A 131 5.41 -9.12 9.52
CA GLY A 131 6.15 -8.14 10.33
C GLY A 131 5.27 -7.13 11.06
N PHE A 132 4.21 -6.63 10.43
CA PHE A 132 3.29 -5.68 11.06
C PHE A 132 2.44 -6.32 12.16
N LEU A 133 2.00 -7.57 11.97
CA LEU A 133 1.27 -8.30 13.00
C LEU A 133 2.18 -8.63 14.21
N SER A 134 3.45 -8.96 13.94
CA SER A 134 4.45 -9.14 14.99
C SER A 134 4.71 -7.84 15.77
N LEU A 135 4.80 -6.69 15.10
CA LEU A 135 4.89 -5.38 15.76
C LEU A 135 3.66 -5.10 16.63
N ALA A 136 2.46 -5.36 16.09
CA ALA A 136 1.21 -5.20 16.80
C ALA A 136 1.16 -6.06 18.07
N GLN A 137 1.53 -7.33 17.96
CA GLN A 137 1.58 -8.26 19.08
C GLN A 137 2.53 -7.77 20.19
N GLN A 138 3.69 -7.22 19.83
CA GLN A 138 4.68 -6.76 20.80
C GLN A 138 4.36 -5.40 21.43
N THR A 139 3.66 -4.54 20.72
CA THR A 139 3.42 -3.15 21.16
C THR A 139 1.98 -2.88 21.59
N GLY A 140 1.04 -3.79 21.28
CA GLY A 140 -0.38 -3.57 21.48
C GLY A 140 -1.00 -2.56 20.50
N ALA A 141 -0.23 -2.11 19.50
CA ALA A 141 -0.72 -1.17 18.49
C ALA A 141 -1.77 -1.83 17.59
N PRO A 142 -2.94 -1.21 17.33
CA PRO A 142 -3.86 -1.71 16.33
C PRO A 142 -3.26 -1.64 14.94
N VAL A 143 -3.57 -2.62 14.09
CA VAL A 143 -3.26 -2.62 12.67
C VAL A 143 -4.49 -2.18 11.91
N VAL A 144 -4.44 -1.04 11.24
CA VAL A 144 -5.51 -0.53 10.38
C VAL A 144 -5.17 -0.91 8.93
N PRO A 145 -5.92 -1.85 8.33
CA PRO A 145 -5.75 -2.17 6.92
C PRO A 145 -6.27 -1.02 6.07
N LEU A 146 -5.60 -0.74 4.98
CA LEU A 146 -6.07 0.26 4.03
C LEU A 146 -5.72 -0.09 2.59
N ALA A 147 -6.57 0.31 1.66
CA ALA A 147 -6.31 0.20 0.24
C ALA A 147 -6.47 1.55 -0.45
N GLY A 148 -5.65 1.79 -1.48
CA GLY A 148 -5.72 2.98 -2.31
C GLY A 148 -5.84 2.61 -3.79
N TRP A 149 -6.60 3.41 -4.55
CA TRP A 149 -6.74 3.22 -5.98
C TRP A 149 -6.83 4.54 -6.75
N GLY A 150 -6.32 4.55 -7.98
CA GLY A 150 -6.25 5.73 -8.85
C GLY A 150 -4.82 6.25 -9.03
N ALA A 151 -3.97 6.09 -8.03
CA ALA A 151 -2.58 6.55 -8.04
C ALA A 151 -1.69 5.75 -9.01
N GLN A 152 -2.01 4.49 -9.30
CA GLN A 152 -1.31 3.65 -10.28
C GLN A 152 -1.36 4.24 -11.69
N ARG A 153 -2.34 5.07 -12.00
CA ARG A 153 -2.42 5.79 -13.27
C ARG A 153 -1.50 7.00 -13.34
N ILE A 154 -0.87 7.38 -12.23
CA ILE A 154 0.15 8.45 -12.19
C ILE A 154 1.51 7.85 -12.44
N PHE A 155 1.91 6.86 -11.66
CA PHE A 155 3.18 6.18 -11.80
C PHE A 155 3.18 4.85 -11.06
N SER A 156 3.37 3.76 -11.80
CA SER A 156 3.38 2.41 -11.26
C SER A 156 4.29 1.50 -12.10
N VAL A 157 4.37 0.25 -11.68
CA VAL A 157 5.03 -0.82 -12.46
C VAL A 157 4.21 -1.21 -13.67
N GLY A 158 4.85 -1.82 -14.67
CA GLY A 158 4.20 -2.34 -15.87
C GLY A 158 5.23 -2.99 -16.82
N GLU A 159 4.74 -3.66 -17.85
CA GLU A 159 5.55 -4.26 -18.92
C GLU A 159 5.05 -3.78 -20.31
N PRO A 160 5.70 -2.76 -20.91
CA PRO A 160 6.79 -1.93 -20.37
C PRO A 160 6.32 -1.02 -19.21
N GLU A 161 7.27 -0.52 -18.42
CA GLU A 161 6.96 0.44 -17.34
C GLU A 161 6.32 1.70 -17.96
N PRO A 162 5.11 2.09 -17.49
CA PRO A 162 4.40 3.23 -18.03
C PRO A 162 5.12 4.54 -17.69
N PRO A 163 5.08 5.55 -18.56
CA PRO A 163 5.63 6.86 -18.25
C PRO A 163 4.82 7.52 -17.12
N ILE A 164 5.48 8.43 -16.39
CA ILE A 164 4.79 9.24 -15.38
C ILE A 164 3.71 10.08 -16.06
N ASP A 165 2.47 9.95 -15.60
CA ASP A 165 1.33 10.70 -16.11
C ASP A 165 0.75 11.63 -15.04
N LEU A 166 1.07 12.91 -15.15
CA LEU A 166 0.59 13.99 -14.29
C LEU A 166 -0.69 14.67 -14.81
N THR A 167 -1.47 13.98 -15.62
CA THR A 167 -2.76 14.52 -16.12
C THR A 167 -3.62 14.98 -14.94
N ARG A 168 -4.14 16.20 -15.06
CA ARG A 168 -4.94 16.83 -14.00
C ARG A 168 -6.30 16.12 -13.79
N LYS A 169 -6.91 16.38 -12.62
CA LYS A 169 -8.25 15.91 -12.24
C LYS A 169 -8.36 14.38 -12.11
N ARG A 170 -7.30 13.73 -11.63
CA ARG A 170 -7.40 12.30 -11.29
C ARG A 170 -8.11 12.11 -9.97
N ARG A 171 -9.03 11.18 -9.98
CA ARG A 171 -9.68 10.68 -8.77
C ARG A 171 -8.79 9.61 -8.13
N ILE A 172 -8.59 9.74 -6.81
CA ILE A 172 -7.87 8.76 -5.98
C ILE A 172 -8.73 8.51 -4.76
N ASP A 173 -9.06 7.25 -4.55
CA ASP A 173 -9.87 6.82 -3.41
C ASP A 173 -9.04 5.93 -2.48
N LEU A 174 -9.20 6.17 -1.17
CA LEU A 174 -8.61 5.37 -0.11
C LEU A 174 -9.72 4.81 0.77
N ALA A 175 -9.61 3.56 1.16
CA ALA A 175 -10.52 2.92 2.10
C ALA A 175 -9.75 2.36 3.29
N PHE A 176 -10.11 2.78 4.51
CA PHE A 176 -9.56 2.28 5.75
C PHE A 176 -10.54 1.28 6.37
N GLY A 177 -10.05 0.08 6.64
CA GLY A 177 -10.83 -0.97 7.28
C GLY A 177 -10.81 -0.87 8.81
N ALA A 178 -11.60 -1.74 9.45
CA ALA A 178 -11.62 -1.85 10.90
C ALA A 178 -10.25 -2.26 11.46
N PRO A 179 -9.85 -1.74 12.63
CA PRO A 179 -8.58 -2.10 13.25
C PRO A 179 -8.54 -3.57 13.67
N LEU A 180 -7.43 -4.23 13.36
CA LEU A 180 -7.08 -5.56 13.83
C LEU A 180 -6.23 -5.44 15.10
N TYR A 181 -6.60 -6.16 16.15
CA TYR A 181 -5.85 -6.24 17.40
C TYR A 181 -5.20 -7.61 17.52
N VAL A 182 -3.92 -7.65 17.87
CA VAL A 182 -3.15 -8.90 17.97
C VAL A 182 -2.75 -9.13 19.43
N GLY A 183 -3.33 -10.16 20.04
CA GLY A 183 -3.01 -10.59 21.39
C GLY A 183 -1.70 -11.36 21.49
N GLN A 184 -1.12 -11.45 22.70
CA GLN A 184 0.15 -12.16 22.92
C GLN A 184 0.09 -13.64 22.57
N GLY A 185 -1.08 -14.28 22.65
CA GLY A 185 -1.28 -15.70 22.34
C GLY A 185 -1.79 -15.99 20.92
N ASP A 186 -2.00 -14.96 20.09
CA ASP A 186 -2.56 -15.14 18.76
C ASP A 186 -1.54 -15.78 17.80
N ASP A 187 -2.04 -16.63 16.90
CA ASP A 187 -1.24 -17.13 15.79
C ASP A 187 -1.05 -16.01 14.74
N LEU A 188 0.19 -15.65 14.52
CA LEU A 188 0.52 -14.61 13.54
C LEU A 188 0.21 -15.01 12.10
N THR A 189 0.13 -16.31 11.79
CA THR A 189 -0.26 -16.79 10.46
C THR A 189 -1.74 -16.52 10.22
N GLU A 190 -2.60 -16.90 11.19
CA GLU A 190 -4.03 -16.62 11.13
C GLU A 190 -4.32 -15.11 11.05
N ARG A 191 -3.64 -14.31 11.88
CA ARG A 191 -3.78 -12.85 11.84
C ARG A 191 -3.28 -12.24 10.53
N THR A 192 -2.23 -12.82 9.91
CA THR A 192 -1.77 -12.36 8.58
C THR A 192 -2.79 -12.71 7.50
N GLN A 193 -3.45 -13.86 7.61
CA GLN A 193 -4.53 -14.25 6.71
C GLN A 193 -5.72 -13.29 6.83
N GLU A 194 -6.14 -12.96 8.05
CA GLU A 194 -7.21 -11.99 8.31
C GLU A 194 -6.88 -10.62 7.70
N LEU A 195 -5.65 -10.13 7.89
CA LEU A 195 -5.18 -8.88 7.25
C LEU A 195 -5.23 -8.99 5.73
N GLY A 196 -4.81 -10.13 5.16
CA GLY A 196 -4.81 -10.36 3.72
C GLY A 196 -6.21 -10.30 3.12
N HIS A 197 -7.20 -10.91 3.75
CA HIS A 197 -8.60 -10.83 3.34
C HIS A 197 -9.13 -9.39 3.44
N ALA A 198 -8.89 -8.72 4.56
CA ALA A 198 -9.31 -7.33 4.75
C ALA A 198 -8.72 -6.38 3.69
N LEU A 199 -7.44 -6.54 3.34
CA LEU A 199 -6.81 -5.76 2.28
C LEU A 199 -7.39 -6.06 0.90
N THR A 200 -7.71 -7.34 0.62
CA THR A 200 -8.32 -7.75 -0.64
C THR A 200 -9.71 -7.14 -0.81
N ASP A 201 -10.56 -7.26 0.20
CA ASP A 201 -11.91 -6.70 0.19
C ASP A 201 -11.91 -5.19 0.00
N LEU A 202 -11.03 -4.48 0.72
CA LEU A 202 -10.88 -3.03 0.59
C LEU A 202 -10.40 -2.64 -0.82
N LEU A 203 -9.39 -3.34 -1.35
CA LEU A 203 -8.82 -3.04 -2.66
C LEU A 203 -9.85 -3.26 -3.77
N GLU A 204 -10.53 -4.40 -3.78
CA GLU A 204 -11.57 -4.69 -4.77
C GLU A 204 -12.75 -3.73 -4.64
N GLY A 205 -13.10 -3.34 -3.41
CA GLY A 205 -14.13 -2.33 -3.16
C GLY A 205 -13.83 -1.00 -3.84
N VAL A 206 -12.61 -0.47 -3.71
CA VAL A 206 -12.23 0.79 -4.36
C VAL A 206 -12.01 0.64 -5.87
N GLN A 207 -11.52 -0.51 -6.33
CA GLN A 207 -11.33 -0.79 -7.76
C GLN A 207 -12.63 -0.82 -8.54
N GLN A 208 -13.69 -1.33 -7.93
CA GLN A 208 -15.00 -1.49 -8.55
C GLN A 208 -15.87 -0.23 -8.52
N LEU A 209 -15.40 0.87 -7.92
CA LEU A 209 -16.13 2.15 -7.98
C LEU A 209 -16.33 2.57 -9.45
N PRO A 210 -17.52 3.07 -9.83
CA PRO A 210 -17.86 3.34 -11.24
C PRO A 210 -16.86 4.23 -11.98
N HIS A 211 -16.28 5.22 -11.29
CA HIS A 211 -15.32 6.16 -11.87
C HIS A 211 -13.92 5.58 -12.04
N HIS A 212 -13.64 4.41 -11.47
CA HIS A 212 -12.37 3.70 -11.61
C HIS A 212 -12.42 2.59 -12.68
N ARG A 213 -13.61 2.22 -13.14
CA ARG A 213 -13.73 1.20 -14.18
C ARG A 213 -13.22 1.71 -15.52
N PRO A 214 -12.57 0.86 -16.32
CA PRO A 214 -12.21 1.19 -17.69
C PRO A 214 -13.45 1.57 -18.52
N ARG A 215 -13.27 2.46 -19.48
CA ARG A 215 -14.32 2.76 -20.45
C ARG A 215 -14.50 1.59 -21.41
N PRO A 216 -15.68 1.39 -21.99
CA PRO A 216 -15.86 0.38 -23.02
C PRO A 216 -14.84 0.54 -24.15
N GLY A 217 -14.07 -0.53 -24.43
CA GLY A 217 -13.01 -0.54 -25.44
C GLY A 217 -11.69 0.10 -25.05
N GLU A 218 -11.53 0.60 -23.82
CA GLU A 218 -10.26 1.12 -23.31
C GLU A 218 -9.27 -0.03 -23.05
N ILE A 219 -8.05 0.09 -23.53
CA ILE A 219 -6.94 -0.79 -23.16
C ILE A 219 -6.43 -0.36 -21.78
N ALA A 220 -6.80 -1.12 -20.74
CA ALA A 220 -6.57 -0.77 -19.34
C ALA A 220 -5.51 -1.69 -18.70
N ALA A 221 -4.26 -1.57 -19.12
CA ALA A 221 -3.13 -2.28 -18.49
C ALA A 221 -2.92 -1.91 -17.01
N TRP A 222 -3.56 -0.84 -16.55
CA TRP A 222 -3.56 -0.33 -15.18
C TRP A 222 -4.71 -0.90 -14.34
N TYR A 223 -5.52 -1.82 -14.86
CA TYR A 223 -6.69 -2.38 -14.19
C TYR A 223 -6.59 -3.91 -14.14
N PRO A 224 -7.01 -4.56 -13.02
CA PRO A 224 -6.82 -5.99 -12.82
C PRO A 224 -7.51 -6.83 -13.90
N ALA A 225 -6.85 -7.92 -14.33
CA ALA A 225 -7.37 -8.83 -15.36
C ALA A 225 -8.74 -9.43 -14.97
N HIS A 226 -8.88 -9.91 -13.72
CA HIS A 226 -10.12 -10.53 -13.22
C HIS A 226 -11.30 -9.55 -13.13
N LEU A 227 -11.06 -8.25 -13.18
CA LEU A 227 -12.07 -7.19 -13.23
C LEU A 227 -12.28 -6.65 -14.66
N GLY A 228 -11.71 -7.30 -15.67
CA GLY A 228 -11.83 -6.92 -17.09
C GLY A 228 -10.75 -5.97 -17.60
N GLY A 229 -9.64 -5.79 -16.87
CA GLY A 229 -8.46 -5.06 -17.33
C GLY A 229 -7.49 -5.92 -18.14
N GLN A 230 -6.33 -5.34 -18.48
CA GLN A 230 -5.23 -6.02 -19.18
C GLN A 230 -3.92 -6.01 -18.36
N ALA A 231 -3.98 -5.78 -17.06
CA ALA A 231 -2.85 -6.05 -16.19
C ALA A 231 -2.46 -7.55 -16.26
N PRO A 232 -1.22 -7.90 -15.95
CA PRO A 232 -0.85 -9.31 -15.79
C PRO A 232 -1.78 -10.03 -14.82
N THR A 233 -2.11 -11.28 -15.12
CA THR A 233 -2.87 -12.11 -14.16
C THR A 233 -2.07 -12.30 -12.88
N ARG A 234 -2.73 -12.62 -11.77
CA ARG A 234 -2.07 -12.89 -10.49
C ARG A 234 -1.05 -14.03 -10.62
N GLN A 235 -1.40 -15.11 -11.33
CA GLN A 235 -0.52 -16.24 -11.57
C GLN A 235 0.75 -15.80 -12.30
N ARG A 236 0.63 -15.00 -13.37
CA ARG A 236 1.78 -14.48 -14.10
C ARG A 236 2.63 -13.55 -13.24
N ALA A 237 2.00 -12.67 -12.45
CA ALA A 237 2.70 -11.75 -11.57
C ALA A 237 3.53 -12.51 -10.52
N VAL A 238 2.92 -13.46 -9.81
CA VAL A 238 3.60 -14.28 -8.79
C VAL A 238 4.69 -15.16 -9.40
N ALA A 239 4.48 -15.68 -10.62
CA ALA A 239 5.45 -16.56 -11.28
C ALA A 239 6.76 -15.87 -11.68
N GLY A 240 6.77 -14.52 -11.90
CA GLY A 240 7.98 -13.89 -12.38
C GLY A 240 8.09 -12.36 -12.28
N LEU A 241 6.99 -11.63 -12.05
CA LEU A 241 7.01 -10.16 -12.03
C LEU A 241 7.09 -9.60 -10.61
N ASP A 242 6.37 -10.22 -9.68
CA ASP A 242 6.29 -9.80 -8.28
C ASP A 242 7.49 -10.25 -7.44
N VAL A 243 8.64 -10.44 -8.08
CA VAL A 243 9.86 -10.83 -7.37
C VAL A 243 10.36 -9.68 -6.50
N VAL A 244 10.60 -9.96 -5.23
CA VAL A 244 11.27 -9.04 -4.30
C VAL A 244 12.72 -9.49 -4.14
N PRO A 245 13.67 -8.89 -4.89
CA PRO A 245 15.07 -9.29 -4.83
C PRO A 245 15.63 -9.11 -3.41
N PHE A 246 16.49 -10.05 -3.00
CA PHE A 246 17.23 -9.98 -1.72
C PHE A 246 16.35 -9.84 -0.48
N ASN A 247 15.11 -10.37 -0.52
CA ASN A 247 14.23 -10.33 0.63
C ASN A 247 14.53 -11.49 1.59
N ALA A 248 15.04 -11.17 2.79
CA ALA A 248 15.33 -12.14 3.82
C ALA A 248 14.09 -12.69 4.54
N VAL A 249 12.93 -12.09 4.31
CA VAL A 249 11.66 -12.48 4.95
C VAL A 249 10.78 -13.21 3.95
N ILE A 250 10.33 -14.40 4.32
CA ILE A 250 9.39 -15.19 3.53
C ILE A 250 7.95 -14.74 3.86
N PRO A 251 7.07 -14.57 2.86
CA PRO A 251 5.66 -14.30 3.10
C PRO A 251 5.01 -15.41 3.94
N THR A 252 4.12 -15.02 4.84
CA THR A 252 3.39 -15.94 5.72
C THR A 252 2.01 -16.28 5.16
N TRP A 253 1.45 -15.41 4.35
CA TRP A 253 0.19 -15.60 3.66
C TRP A 253 0.33 -15.20 2.19
N GLY A 254 -0.41 -15.87 1.33
CA GLY A 254 -0.59 -15.51 -0.07
C GLY A 254 -2.05 -15.69 -0.48
N PRO A 255 -2.55 -14.86 -1.40
CA PRO A 255 -3.89 -15.03 -1.92
C PRO A 255 -4.00 -16.33 -2.71
N ASP A 256 -5.21 -16.88 -2.74
CA ASP A 256 -5.50 -18.02 -3.60
C ASP A 256 -5.32 -17.62 -5.07
N LEU A 257 -4.39 -18.28 -5.75
CA LEU A 257 -4.09 -18.00 -7.16
C LEU A 257 -5.21 -18.51 -8.08
N ASP A 258 -5.91 -19.56 -7.69
CA ASP A 258 -6.95 -20.19 -8.49
C ASP A 258 -8.30 -19.46 -8.38
N ALA A 259 -8.50 -18.66 -7.32
CA ALA A 259 -9.71 -17.84 -7.15
C ALA A 259 -9.97 -16.85 -8.29
N TYR A 260 -8.94 -16.54 -9.08
CA TYR A 260 -9.01 -15.64 -10.24
C TYR A 260 -8.44 -16.29 -11.51
N ALA A 261 -8.39 -17.63 -11.54
CA ALA A 261 -8.06 -18.34 -12.76
C ALA A 261 -9.10 -17.94 -13.82
N GLU A 262 -8.63 -17.31 -14.90
CA GLU A 262 -9.50 -17.07 -16.05
C GLU A 262 -9.97 -18.43 -16.57
N GLU A 263 -11.28 -18.60 -16.79
CA GLU A 263 -11.75 -19.70 -17.62
C GLU A 263 -10.96 -19.62 -18.94
N PRO A 264 -10.38 -20.72 -19.42
CA PRO A 264 -9.68 -20.74 -20.69
C PRO A 264 -10.62 -20.15 -21.76
N PRO A 265 -10.13 -19.29 -22.66
CA PRO A 265 -10.97 -18.65 -23.67
C PRO A 265 -11.78 -19.74 -24.35
N GLN A 266 -13.10 -19.68 -24.17
CA GLN A 266 -13.99 -20.57 -24.91
C GLN A 266 -13.72 -20.35 -26.39
N ASP A 267 -13.28 -21.40 -27.05
CA ASP A 267 -13.03 -21.40 -28.50
C ASP A 267 -14.23 -20.72 -29.20
N ARG A 268 -14.01 -19.50 -29.67
CA ARG A 268 -15.01 -18.87 -30.52
C ARG A 268 -15.08 -19.72 -31.79
N PRO A 269 -16.26 -20.23 -32.14
CA PRO A 269 -16.38 -20.95 -33.37
C PRO A 269 -15.93 -20.04 -34.52
N THR A 270 -14.90 -20.49 -35.23
CA THR A 270 -14.43 -19.87 -36.48
C THR A 270 -15.56 -19.95 -37.50
N HIS A 271 -16.21 -18.84 -37.77
CA HIS A 271 -17.08 -18.66 -38.93
C HIS A 271 -16.37 -17.88 -40.01
#